data_44922921b9c14f061a8470bedede3846
#
_entry.id   44922921b9c14f061a8470bedede3846
#
_cell.length_a   1.000
_cell.length_b   1.000
_cell.length_c   1.000
_cell.angle_alpha   90.00
_cell.angle_beta   90.00
_cell.angle_gamma   90.00
#
_symmetry.space_group_name_H-M   'P 1'
#
loop_
_entity.id
_entity.type
_entity.pdbx_description
1 polymer ?
#
loop_
_entity_poly.entity_id
_entity_poly.type
_entity_poly.pdbx_seq_one_letter_code
_entity_poly.pdbx_strand_id
1 'polypeptide(L)'
;KTVKITKTKKQKQFASYSIVKTMRAGILVLGPLVAKYHKSISSFPGGCVLNGNSGRPINLHLEALKKLGMKYEIKKGYIHAKSNGKLKGNIIKFPSISVGASEQLITSAVLAKGKTILHNLACEPEILDLTNFLISAGANIKWIGKRSCQIIGVNSLHEAKYSVMGDRIETGTFCVAATLSKGDLLIKNFDPKLIKTELNLLKKVGAKIKLFKNSINIKGPERIKSIRNITTKEYPGFPTDL
;
A
#
# COMPACT_ATOMS: atom_id res chain seq x y z
N LYS A 1 5.13 18.78 5.24
CA LYS A 1 6.58 18.58 4.95
C LYS A 1 6.75 18.22 3.47
N THR A 2 7.84 18.69 2.84
CA THR A 2 8.17 18.35 1.45
C THR A 2 9.42 17.47 1.46
N VAL A 3 9.40 16.39 0.68
CA VAL A 3 10.54 15.49 0.48
C VAL A 3 10.96 15.60 -1.00
N LYS A 4 12.24 15.91 -1.24
CA LYS A 4 12.84 15.87 -2.57
C LYS A 4 13.68 14.61 -2.71
N ILE A 5 13.34 13.73 -3.65
CA ILE A 5 14.07 12.51 -3.96
C ILE A 5 14.82 12.73 -5.26
N THR A 6 16.15 12.65 -5.22
CA THR A 6 17.01 12.84 -6.39
C THR A 6 17.72 11.53 -6.73
N LYS A 7 17.73 11.16 -7.99
CA LYS A 7 18.41 9.97 -8.48
C LYS A 7 19.93 10.12 -8.29
N THR A 8 20.56 9.15 -7.63
CA THR A 8 22.02 9.06 -7.56
C THR A 8 22.62 8.43 -8.81
N LYS A 9 23.89 8.76 -9.14
CA LYS A 9 24.58 8.21 -10.32
C LYS A 9 24.72 6.68 -10.29
N LYS A 10 24.99 6.09 -9.12
CA LYS A 10 25.05 4.63 -8.93
C LYS A 10 23.90 4.16 -8.06
N GLN A 11 23.03 3.31 -8.60
CA GLN A 11 21.94 2.69 -7.85
C GLN A 11 22.27 1.23 -7.60
N LYS A 12 22.24 0.83 -6.32
CA LYS A 12 22.45 -0.56 -5.92
C LYS A 12 21.16 -1.35 -6.13
N GLN A 13 21.23 -2.52 -6.75
CA GLN A 13 20.13 -3.47 -6.87
C GLN A 13 20.11 -4.42 -5.65
N PHE A 14 20.53 -3.92 -4.50
CA PHE A 14 20.66 -4.67 -3.25
C PHE A 14 19.95 -3.92 -2.12
N ALA A 15 18.99 -4.59 -1.49
CA ALA A 15 18.29 -4.12 -0.31
C ALA A 15 18.71 -4.96 0.90
N SER A 16 19.60 -4.39 1.75
CA SER A 16 20.22 -5.11 2.85
C SER A 16 19.24 -5.46 3.97
N TYR A 17 19.53 -6.53 4.67
CA TYR A 17 18.76 -6.94 5.86
C TYR A 17 18.65 -5.82 6.90
N SER A 18 19.72 -5.09 7.17
CA SER A 18 19.73 -3.98 8.13
C SER A 18 18.69 -2.90 7.86
N ILE A 19 18.38 -2.64 6.58
CA ILE A 19 17.36 -1.67 6.16
C ILE A 19 15.99 -2.32 6.07
N VAL A 20 15.89 -3.45 5.35
CA VAL A 20 14.61 -4.09 5.04
C VAL A 20 13.91 -4.65 6.28
N LYS A 21 14.68 -5.13 7.27
CA LYS A 21 14.13 -5.65 8.53
C LYS A 21 13.37 -4.63 9.36
N THR A 22 13.64 -3.35 9.18
CA THR A 22 13.03 -2.29 9.99
C THR A 22 11.62 -1.92 9.57
N MET A 23 11.23 -2.33 8.35
CA MET A 23 9.91 -2.01 7.81
C MET A 23 9.36 -3.14 6.93
N ARG A 24 8.05 -3.37 7.03
CA ARG A 24 7.38 -4.35 6.18
C ARG A 24 7.40 -3.96 4.71
N ALA A 25 7.24 -2.68 4.41
CA ALA A 25 7.28 -2.13 3.06
C ALA A 25 8.63 -2.35 2.35
N GLY A 26 9.68 -2.79 3.06
CA GLY A 26 10.98 -3.11 2.48
C GLY A 26 10.93 -4.13 1.33
N ILE A 27 9.94 -5.04 1.31
CA ILE A 27 9.76 -5.98 0.20
C ILE A 27 9.32 -5.30 -1.10
N LEU A 28 8.70 -4.13 -1.03
CA LEU A 28 8.16 -3.45 -2.21
C LEU A 28 9.23 -2.97 -3.18
N VAL A 29 10.48 -2.89 -2.76
CA VAL A 29 11.60 -2.53 -3.65
C VAL A 29 11.96 -3.64 -4.65
N LEU A 30 11.61 -4.91 -4.34
CA LEU A 30 11.97 -6.07 -5.14
C LEU A 30 11.47 -5.96 -6.59
N GLY A 31 10.17 -5.73 -6.77
CA GLY A 31 9.53 -5.68 -8.08
C GLY A 31 10.03 -4.54 -8.96
N PRO A 32 10.01 -3.27 -8.49
CA PRO A 32 10.54 -2.14 -9.23
C PRO A 32 12.01 -2.28 -9.61
N LEU A 33 12.85 -2.85 -8.74
CA LEU A 33 14.26 -3.11 -9.07
C LEU A 33 14.40 -4.13 -10.19
N VAL A 34 13.65 -5.24 -10.15
CA VAL A 34 13.66 -6.22 -11.25
C VAL A 34 13.07 -5.64 -12.52
N ALA A 35 11.98 -4.88 -12.45
CA ALA A 35 11.37 -4.24 -13.61
C ALA A 35 12.33 -3.26 -14.32
N LYS A 36 13.15 -2.55 -13.55
CA LYS A 36 14.05 -1.52 -14.07
C LYS A 36 15.44 -2.03 -14.42
N TYR A 37 16.00 -2.91 -13.60
CA TYR A 37 17.40 -3.34 -13.69
C TYR A 37 17.57 -4.81 -14.04
N HIS A 38 16.45 -5.54 -14.22
CA HIS A 38 16.40 -6.97 -14.54
C HIS A 38 17.00 -7.88 -13.46
N LYS A 39 17.37 -7.32 -12.31
CA LYS A 39 17.90 -8.04 -11.15
C LYS A 39 17.65 -7.28 -9.85
N SER A 40 17.51 -8.03 -8.77
CA SER A 40 17.45 -7.50 -7.40
C SER A 40 17.91 -8.55 -6.41
N ILE A 41 18.56 -8.11 -5.35
CA ILE A 41 18.81 -8.93 -4.16
C ILE A 41 18.16 -8.18 -3.01
N SER A 42 17.15 -8.79 -2.39
CA SER A 42 16.41 -8.18 -1.28
C SER A 42 16.32 -9.16 -0.12
N SER A 43 16.56 -8.69 1.09
CA SER A 43 16.26 -9.46 2.28
C SER A 43 14.76 -9.71 2.44
N PHE A 44 14.40 -10.70 3.26
CA PHE A 44 13.03 -10.82 3.74
C PHE A 44 12.63 -9.57 4.55
N PRO A 45 11.37 -9.12 4.43
CA PRO A 45 10.91 -7.96 5.17
C PRO A 45 10.86 -8.26 6.66
N GLY A 46 11.14 -7.25 7.46
CA GLY A 46 10.84 -7.25 8.87
C GLY A 46 9.36 -7.03 9.15
N GLY A 47 9.02 -6.82 10.41
CA GLY A 47 7.67 -6.51 10.86
C GLY A 47 7.16 -7.48 11.92
N CYS A 48 5.89 -7.34 12.29
CA CYS A 48 5.28 -8.12 13.36
C CYS A 48 5.37 -9.61 13.11
N VAL A 49 5.92 -10.34 14.09
CA VAL A 49 5.83 -11.79 14.17
C VAL A 49 4.41 -12.12 14.63
N LEU A 50 3.60 -12.69 13.74
CA LEU A 50 2.29 -13.21 14.07
C LEU A 50 2.41 -14.72 14.32
N ASN A 51 1.97 -15.16 15.48
CA ASN A 51 1.87 -16.59 15.87
C ASN A 51 3.19 -17.37 15.84
N GLY A 52 4.30 -16.79 16.30
CA GLY A 52 5.57 -17.51 16.48
C GLY A 52 6.30 -17.93 15.21
N ASN A 53 5.69 -17.77 14.04
CA ASN A 53 6.33 -18.01 12.75
C ASN A 53 6.95 -16.71 12.20
N SER A 54 8.20 -16.80 11.81
CA SER A 54 8.97 -15.68 11.27
C SER A 54 8.37 -15.11 10.00
N GLY A 55 7.78 -13.94 10.11
CA GLY A 55 7.44 -13.07 8.99
C GLY A 55 6.06 -13.34 8.36
N ARG A 56 5.45 -12.26 7.85
CA ARG A 56 4.22 -12.36 7.06
C ARG A 56 4.53 -12.97 5.69
N PRO A 57 3.64 -13.82 5.15
CA PRO A 57 3.88 -14.50 3.88
C PRO A 57 4.05 -13.49 2.74
N ILE A 58 5.12 -13.64 1.96
CA ILE A 58 5.40 -12.86 0.75
C ILE A 58 5.10 -13.65 -0.53
N ASN A 59 4.49 -14.82 -0.38
CA ASN A 59 4.22 -15.73 -1.50
C ASN A 59 3.38 -15.06 -2.59
N LEU A 60 2.37 -14.26 -2.21
CA LEU A 60 1.55 -13.52 -3.19
C LEU A 60 2.39 -12.56 -4.03
N HIS A 61 3.39 -11.90 -3.43
CA HIS A 61 4.30 -11.01 -4.14
C HIS A 61 5.14 -11.79 -5.16
N LEU A 62 5.78 -12.88 -4.70
CA LEU A 62 6.70 -13.65 -5.52
C LEU A 62 5.99 -14.37 -6.67
N GLU A 63 4.86 -15.03 -6.39
CA GLU A 63 4.08 -15.72 -7.41
C GLU A 63 3.49 -14.77 -8.46
N ALA A 64 3.06 -13.60 -8.03
CA ALA A 64 2.56 -12.59 -8.96
C ALA A 64 3.69 -12.02 -9.85
N LEU A 65 4.88 -11.75 -9.29
CA LEU A 65 6.03 -11.32 -10.08
C LEU A 65 6.54 -12.40 -11.02
N LYS A 66 6.47 -13.70 -10.65
CA LYS A 66 6.77 -14.82 -11.56
C LYS A 66 5.87 -14.80 -12.79
N LYS A 67 4.58 -14.47 -12.64
CA LYS A 67 3.66 -14.34 -13.77
C LYS A 67 4.03 -13.21 -14.73
N LEU A 68 4.80 -12.21 -14.27
CA LEU A 68 5.40 -11.19 -15.14
C LEU A 68 6.75 -11.61 -15.73
N GLY A 69 7.25 -12.82 -15.43
CA GLY A 69 8.50 -13.37 -15.96
C GLY A 69 9.72 -13.22 -15.05
N MET A 70 9.51 -12.85 -13.78
CA MET A 70 10.58 -12.88 -12.78
C MET A 70 10.93 -14.34 -12.43
N LYS A 71 12.22 -14.62 -12.30
CA LYS A 71 12.75 -15.84 -11.66
C LYS A 71 13.43 -15.45 -10.36
N TYR A 72 13.32 -16.29 -9.34
CA TYR A 72 13.99 -16.04 -8.07
C TYR A 72 14.48 -17.33 -7.42
N GLU A 73 15.44 -17.19 -6.55
CA GLU A 73 15.93 -18.21 -5.63
C GLU A 73 16.16 -17.57 -4.25
N ILE A 74 16.05 -18.37 -3.20
CA ILE A 74 16.29 -17.91 -1.83
C ILE A 74 17.64 -18.48 -1.41
N LYS A 75 18.59 -17.59 -1.09
CA LYS A 75 19.93 -17.95 -0.63
C LYS A 75 20.34 -17.12 0.55
N LYS A 76 20.78 -17.75 1.63
CA LYS A 76 21.30 -17.07 2.85
C LYS A 76 20.37 -15.97 3.39
N GLY A 77 19.05 -16.21 3.40
CA GLY A 77 18.05 -15.24 3.87
C GLY A 77 17.77 -14.07 2.91
N TYR A 78 18.23 -14.15 1.66
CA TYR A 78 17.95 -13.17 0.62
C TYR A 78 17.19 -13.77 -0.56
N ILE A 79 16.33 -12.96 -1.15
CA ILE A 79 15.64 -13.24 -2.41
C ILE A 79 16.53 -12.71 -3.54
N HIS A 80 17.13 -13.60 -4.29
CA HIS A 80 17.89 -13.30 -5.51
C HIS A 80 16.94 -13.37 -6.70
N ALA A 81 16.51 -12.24 -7.18
CA ALA A 81 15.54 -12.15 -8.27
C ALA A 81 16.19 -11.63 -9.56
N LYS A 82 15.74 -12.18 -10.70
CA LYS A 82 16.18 -11.76 -12.03
C LYS A 82 15.07 -11.94 -13.07
N SER A 83 15.16 -11.20 -14.15
CA SER A 83 14.35 -11.40 -15.35
C SER A 83 15.22 -11.44 -16.61
N ASN A 84 14.75 -12.14 -17.63
CA ASN A 84 15.41 -12.15 -18.93
C ASN A 84 14.92 -10.95 -19.76
N GLY A 85 15.55 -9.79 -19.57
CA GLY A 85 15.11 -8.51 -20.11
C GLY A 85 13.91 -7.93 -19.34
N LYS A 86 13.10 -7.10 -20.01
CA LYS A 86 11.91 -6.50 -19.42
C LYS A 86 10.90 -7.56 -18.97
N LEU A 87 10.26 -7.33 -17.82
CA LEU A 87 9.08 -8.08 -17.42
C LEU A 87 8.04 -8.03 -18.53
N LYS A 88 7.20 -9.05 -18.64
CA LYS A 88 6.17 -9.16 -19.68
C LYS A 88 4.78 -8.98 -19.09
N GLY A 89 3.97 -8.16 -19.73
CA GLY A 89 2.57 -8.01 -19.37
C GLY A 89 1.80 -9.33 -19.40
N ASN A 90 0.86 -9.49 -18.48
CA ASN A 90 0.07 -10.70 -18.32
C ASN A 90 -1.29 -10.38 -17.69
N ILE A 91 -2.23 -11.30 -17.76
CA ILE A 91 -3.50 -11.26 -17.01
C ILE A 91 -3.29 -12.01 -15.70
N ILE A 92 -3.41 -11.30 -14.57
CA ILE A 92 -3.11 -11.84 -13.25
C ILE A 92 -4.29 -11.59 -12.31
N LYS A 93 -4.85 -12.66 -11.76
CA LYS A 93 -5.86 -12.61 -10.70
C LYS A 93 -5.22 -13.05 -9.40
N PHE A 94 -5.30 -12.22 -8.36
CA PHE A 94 -4.86 -12.59 -7.02
C PHE A 94 -5.84 -13.58 -6.39
N PRO A 95 -5.36 -14.63 -5.71
CA PRO A 95 -6.22 -15.59 -5.00
C PRO A 95 -6.89 -14.94 -3.79
N SER A 96 -6.23 -13.99 -3.16
CA SER A 96 -6.75 -13.20 -2.04
C SER A 96 -6.31 -11.74 -2.18
N ILE A 97 -7.04 -10.84 -1.54
CA ILE A 97 -6.73 -9.41 -1.53
C ILE A 97 -5.50 -9.17 -0.66
N SER A 98 -4.54 -8.43 -1.18
CA SER A 98 -3.33 -8.02 -0.47
C SER A 98 -2.90 -6.63 -0.92
N VAL A 99 -2.81 -5.70 0.04
CA VAL A 99 -2.35 -4.32 -0.21
C VAL A 99 -0.93 -4.35 -0.78
N GLY A 100 0.02 -4.93 -0.06
CA GLY A 100 1.42 -4.94 -0.48
C GLY A 100 1.66 -5.68 -1.80
N ALA A 101 0.96 -6.80 -2.07
CA ALA A 101 1.10 -7.48 -3.35
C ALA A 101 0.50 -6.66 -4.50
N SER A 102 -0.58 -5.91 -4.26
CA SER A 102 -1.16 -4.97 -5.24
C SER A 102 -0.20 -3.83 -5.56
N GLU A 103 0.38 -3.18 -4.54
CA GLU A 103 1.40 -2.13 -4.71
C GLU A 103 2.61 -2.63 -5.50
N GLN A 104 3.12 -3.79 -5.12
CA GLN A 104 4.28 -4.42 -5.78
C GLN A 104 4.03 -4.68 -7.25
N LEU A 105 2.87 -5.23 -7.58
CA LEU A 105 2.59 -5.63 -8.95
C LEU A 105 2.27 -4.45 -9.84
N ILE A 106 1.53 -3.46 -9.32
CA ILE A 106 1.25 -2.20 -10.03
C ILE A 106 2.56 -1.50 -10.38
N THR A 107 3.44 -1.28 -9.39
CA THR A 107 4.72 -0.59 -9.59
C THR A 107 5.66 -1.34 -10.53
N SER A 108 5.60 -2.69 -10.56
CA SER A 108 6.43 -3.50 -11.46
C SER A 108 5.89 -3.53 -12.88
N ALA A 109 4.57 -3.61 -13.04
CA ALA A 109 3.91 -3.71 -14.33
C ALA A 109 4.03 -2.44 -15.17
N VAL A 110 4.23 -1.28 -14.55
CA VAL A 110 4.41 0.01 -15.24
C VAL A 110 5.58 -0.02 -16.23
N LEU A 111 6.65 -0.78 -15.95
CA LEU A 111 7.80 -0.91 -16.85
C LEU A 111 7.83 -2.25 -17.61
N ALA A 112 6.80 -3.09 -17.47
CA ALA A 112 6.71 -4.36 -18.20
C ALA A 112 6.40 -4.12 -19.66
N LYS A 113 6.85 -5.03 -20.54
CA LYS A 113 6.55 -4.96 -21.99
C LYS A 113 5.09 -5.39 -22.23
N GLY A 114 4.32 -4.56 -22.89
CA GLY A 114 2.94 -4.87 -23.30
C GLY A 114 1.88 -4.53 -22.26
N LYS A 115 0.76 -5.21 -22.30
CA LYS A 115 -0.42 -4.97 -21.47
C LYS A 115 -0.48 -5.94 -20.28
N THR A 116 -0.69 -5.41 -19.09
CA THR A 116 -0.99 -6.16 -17.87
C THR A 116 -2.42 -5.87 -17.43
N ILE A 117 -3.18 -6.91 -17.10
CA ILE A 117 -4.50 -6.78 -16.47
C ILE A 117 -4.43 -7.44 -15.11
N LEU A 118 -4.73 -6.70 -14.06
CA LEU A 118 -4.70 -7.16 -12.69
C LEU A 118 -6.11 -7.23 -12.15
N HIS A 119 -6.48 -8.37 -11.55
CA HIS A 119 -7.77 -8.61 -10.94
C HIS A 119 -7.63 -8.95 -9.45
N ASN A 120 -8.69 -8.68 -8.68
CA ASN A 120 -8.78 -8.91 -7.25
C ASN A 120 -7.72 -8.14 -6.45
N LEU A 121 -7.45 -6.90 -6.88
CA LEU A 121 -6.55 -5.97 -6.20
C LEU A 121 -7.15 -5.45 -4.90
N ALA A 122 -6.29 -5.03 -4.01
CA ALA A 122 -6.65 -4.12 -2.94
C ALA A 122 -7.20 -2.81 -3.55
N CYS A 123 -8.20 -2.21 -2.92
CA CYS A 123 -8.82 -0.96 -3.38
C CYS A 123 -8.83 0.12 -2.29
N GLU A 124 -7.93 -0.01 -1.35
CA GLU A 124 -7.65 0.97 -0.32
C GLU A 124 -7.27 2.31 -0.98
N PRO A 125 -7.64 3.44 -0.39
CA PRO A 125 -7.36 4.77 -0.95
C PRO A 125 -5.88 4.99 -1.30
N GLU A 126 -4.96 4.45 -0.50
CA GLU A 126 -3.52 4.51 -0.73
C GLU A 126 -3.07 3.79 -2.01
N ILE A 127 -3.81 2.76 -2.46
CA ILE A 127 -3.54 2.10 -3.75
C ILE A 127 -3.93 3.02 -4.93
N LEU A 128 -5.05 3.73 -4.78
CA LEU A 128 -5.46 4.72 -5.78
C LEU A 128 -4.50 5.90 -5.80
N ASP A 129 -4.05 6.36 -4.65
CA ASP A 129 -3.07 7.43 -4.52
C ASP A 129 -1.73 7.05 -5.19
N LEU A 130 -1.24 5.81 -4.95
CA LEU A 130 -0.08 5.25 -5.63
C LEU A 130 -0.26 5.25 -7.17
N THR A 131 -1.42 4.82 -7.66
CA THR A 131 -1.66 4.81 -9.11
C THR A 131 -1.71 6.23 -9.69
N ASN A 132 -2.29 7.18 -8.99
CA ASN A 132 -2.31 8.59 -9.40
C ASN A 132 -0.90 9.19 -9.42
N PHE A 133 -0.08 8.87 -8.41
CA PHE A 133 1.33 9.26 -8.42
C PHE A 133 2.07 8.69 -9.64
N LEU A 134 1.91 7.39 -9.92
CA LEU A 134 2.54 6.76 -11.08
C LEU A 134 2.05 7.36 -12.41
N ILE A 135 0.76 7.65 -12.53
CA ILE A 135 0.20 8.34 -13.70
C ILE A 135 0.81 9.74 -13.85
N SER A 136 0.96 10.48 -12.76
CA SER A 136 1.62 11.81 -12.80
C SER A 136 3.09 11.73 -13.21
N ALA A 137 3.72 10.57 -13.06
CA ALA A 137 5.08 10.28 -13.53
C ALA A 137 5.12 9.66 -14.94
N GLY A 138 3.98 9.58 -15.65
CA GLY A 138 3.89 9.10 -17.04
C GLY A 138 3.51 7.63 -17.18
N ALA A 139 3.05 6.97 -16.13
CA ALA A 139 2.51 5.61 -16.24
C ALA A 139 1.15 5.59 -16.94
N ASN A 140 0.88 4.55 -17.73
CA ASN A 140 -0.40 4.34 -18.39
C ASN A 140 -1.21 3.29 -17.60
N ILE A 141 -2.00 3.75 -16.65
CA ILE A 141 -2.82 2.93 -15.75
C ILE A 141 -4.28 3.36 -15.88
N LYS A 142 -5.19 2.39 -16.05
CA LYS A 142 -6.63 2.61 -16.07
C LYS A 142 -7.32 1.59 -15.16
N TRP A 143 -8.10 2.06 -14.19
CA TRP A 143 -8.99 1.20 -13.43
C TRP A 143 -10.18 0.80 -14.31
N ILE A 144 -10.41 -0.50 -14.46
CA ILE A 144 -11.45 -1.10 -15.29
C ILE A 144 -12.56 -1.75 -14.46
N GLY A 145 -12.48 -1.61 -13.15
CA GLY A 145 -13.43 -2.08 -12.14
C GLY A 145 -12.94 -1.74 -10.75
N LYS A 146 -13.76 -1.98 -9.73
CA LYS A 146 -13.45 -1.64 -8.33
C LYS A 146 -12.13 -2.26 -7.85
N ARG A 147 -11.81 -3.48 -8.29
CA ARG A 147 -10.63 -4.25 -7.89
C ARG A 147 -9.84 -4.75 -9.09
N SER A 148 -9.90 -4.02 -10.19
CA SER A 148 -9.21 -4.41 -11.43
C SER A 148 -8.64 -3.20 -12.13
N CYS A 149 -7.41 -3.30 -12.58
CA CYS A 149 -6.78 -2.27 -13.39
C CYS A 149 -6.06 -2.86 -14.62
N GLN A 150 -5.98 -2.04 -15.65
CA GLN A 150 -5.18 -2.27 -16.84
C GLN A 150 -3.96 -1.35 -16.79
N ILE A 151 -2.80 -1.89 -17.11
CA ILE A 151 -1.53 -1.16 -17.18
C ILE A 151 -0.90 -1.45 -18.53
N ILE A 152 -0.60 -0.40 -19.29
CA ILE A 152 0.22 -0.50 -20.50
C ILE A 152 1.62 -0.08 -20.12
N GLY A 153 2.59 -0.97 -20.26
CA GLY A 153 3.96 -0.72 -19.84
C GLY A 153 4.60 0.41 -20.66
N VAL A 154 5.35 1.26 -19.98
CA VAL A 154 6.08 2.38 -20.58
C VAL A 154 7.59 2.12 -20.58
N ASN A 155 8.35 2.84 -21.40
CA ASN A 155 9.80 2.67 -21.44
C ASN A 155 10.50 3.27 -20.23
N SER A 156 10.00 4.40 -19.74
CA SER A 156 10.54 5.12 -18.59
C SER A 156 9.45 5.94 -17.92
N LEU A 157 9.64 6.27 -16.66
CA LEU A 157 8.89 7.30 -15.94
C LEU A 157 9.72 8.57 -15.90
N HIS A 158 9.04 9.71 -15.84
CA HIS A 158 9.66 11.03 -15.69
C HIS A 158 9.54 11.57 -14.26
N GLU A 159 10.13 12.71 -14.01
CA GLU A 159 10.01 13.45 -12.76
C GLU A 159 8.54 13.85 -12.53
N ALA A 160 8.12 13.77 -11.29
CA ALA A 160 6.77 14.17 -10.88
C ALA A 160 6.81 14.95 -9.55
N LYS A 161 5.96 15.96 -9.45
CA LYS A 161 5.63 16.65 -8.21
C LYS A 161 4.25 16.19 -7.79
N TYR A 162 4.14 15.62 -6.61
CA TYR A 162 2.92 14.98 -6.13
C TYR A 162 2.65 15.30 -4.66
N SER A 163 1.40 15.47 -4.30
CA SER A 163 0.97 15.58 -2.90
C SER A 163 0.32 14.27 -2.48
N VAL A 164 0.99 13.55 -1.60
CA VAL A 164 0.47 12.29 -1.04
C VAL A 164 -0.77 12.59 -0.21
N MET A 165 -1.75 11.71 -0.29
CA MET A 165 -2.98 11.80 0.51
C MET A 165 -2.70 11.74 2.02
N GLY A 166 -3.65 12.20 2.84
CA GLY A 166 -3.59 12.04 4.29
C GLY A 166 -3.71 10.56 4.69
N ASP A 167 -2.98 10.15 5.72
CA ASP A 167 -3.00 8.80 6.25
C ASP A 167 -4.32 8.52 6.99
N ARG A 168 -5.12 7.60 6.46
CA ARG A 168 -6.40 7.22 7.05
C ARG A 168 -6.26 6.46 8.36
N ILE A 169 -5.20 5.69 8.52
CA ILE A 169 -4.94 4.92 9.76
C ILE A 169 -4.49 5.87 10.85
N GLU A 170 -3.54 6.78 10.58
CA GLU A 170 -3.15 7.83 11.52
C GLU A 170 -4.36 8.67 11.94
N THR A 171 -5.16 9.12 10.98
CA THR A 171 -6.38 9.89 11.24
C THR A 171 -7.37 9.12 12.10
N GLY A 172 -7.63 7.86 11.79
CA GLY A 172 -8.50 6.98 12.57
C GLY A 172 -7.99 6.80 14.00
N THR A 173 -6.69 6.56 14.15
CA THR A 173 -6.03 6.43 15.46
C THR A 173 -6.22 7.67 16.32
N PHE A 174 -6.04 8.88 15.77
CA PHE A 174 -6.29 10.12 16.51
C PHE A 174 -7.78 10.33 16.83
N CYS A 175 -8.70 9.91 15.95
CA CYS A 175 -10.12 9.91 16.24
C CYS A 175 -10.48 8.97 17.41
N VAL A 176 -9.88 7.79 17.46
CA VAL A 176 -10.03 6.85 18.59
C VAL A 176 -9.45 7.46 19.87
N ALA A 177 -8.24 8.02 19.81
CA ALA A 177 -7.59 8.66 20.96
C ALA A 177 -8.45 9.80 21.54
N ALA A 178 -8.98 10.70 20.70
CA ALA A 178 -9.86 11.78 21.14
C ALA A 178 -11.15 11.24 21.77
N THR A 179 -11.70 10.14 21.23
CA THR A 179 -12.91 9.50 21.79
C THR A 179 -12.66 8.94 23.18
N LEU A 180 -11.52 8.25 23.37
CA LEU A 180 -11.15 7.61 24.64
C LEU A 180 -10.78 8.63 25.73
N SER A 181 -10.08 9.70 25.37
CA SER A 181 -9.60 10.73 26.30
C SER A 181 -10.64 11.82 26.62
N LYS A 182 -11.89 11.73 26.12
CA LYS A 182 -12.92 12.78 26.18
C LYS A 182 -12.46 14.08 25.53
N GLY A 183 -11.47 14.02 24.64
CA GLY A 183 -10.85 15.15 23.97
C GLY A 183 -11.75 15.80 22.94
N ASP A 184 -11.41 17.03 22.56
CA ASP A 184 -12.00 17.75 21.42
C ASP A 184 -10.88 18.02 20.41
N LEU A 185 -10.97 17.39 19.25
CA LEU A 185 -9.89 17.37 18.25
C LEU A 185 -10.40 17.80 16.88
N LEU A 186 -9.70 18.75 16.27
CA LEU A 186 -9.91 19.13 14.86
C LEU A 186 -8.77 18.59 13.99
N ILE A 187 -9.08 17.61 13.16
CA ILE A 187 -8.16 17.05 12.15
C ILE A 187 -8.39 17.80 10.84
N LYS A 188 -7.33 18.38 10.28
CA LYS A 188 -7.35 19.16 9.04
C LYS A 188 -6.65 18.43 7.89
N ASN A 189 -6.93 18.86 6.66
CA ASN A 189 -6.32 18.34 5.42
C ASN A 189 -6.55 16.83 5.21
N PHE A 190 -7.75 16.36 5.55
CA PHE A 190 -8.14 14.97 5.38
C PHE A 190 -9.59 14.85 4.89
N ASP A 191 -9.85 14.02 3.89
CA ASP A 191 -11.20 13.73 3.42
C ASP A 191 -11.90 12.71 4.34
N PRO A 192 -12.95 13.12 5.08
CA PRO A 192 -13.67 12.24 6.00
C PRO A 192 -14.28 10.99 5.34
N LYS A 193 -14.51 11.04 4.05
CA LYS A 193 -15.10 9.91 3.30
C LYS A 193 -14.22 8.67 3.34
N LEU A 194 -12.90 8.84 3.51
CA LEU A 194 -11.91 7.77 3.52
C LEU A 194 -11.99 6.87 4.76
N ILE A 195 -12.59 7.37 5.87
CA ILE A 195 -12.75 6.64 7.14
C ILE A 195 -14.22 6.63 7.60
N LYS A 196 -15.13 6.54 6.67
CA LYS A 196 -16.59 6.57 6.99
C LYS A 196 -17.01 5.45 7.93
N THR A 197 -16.44 4.27 7.77
CA THR A 197 -16.77 3.08 8.60
C THR A 197 -16.31 3.29 10.03
N GLU A 198 -15.10 3.79 10.22
CA GLU A 198 -14.49 4.11 11.51
C GLU A 198 -15.28 5.22 12.23
N LEU A 199 -15.60 6.30 11.53
CA LEU A 199 -16.38 7.40 12.08
C LEU A 199 -17.80 6.96 12.49
N ASN A 200 -18.43 6.08 11.73
CA ASN A 200 -19.73 5.53 12.10
C ASN A 200 -19.65 4.67 13.36
N LEU A 201 -18.58 3.92 13.53
CA LEU A 201 -18.32 3.15 14.74
C LEU A 201 -18.15 4.07 15.95
N LEU A 202 -17.30 5.13 15.82
CA LEU A 202 -17.06 6.10 16.87
C LEU A 202 -18.34 6.86 17.28
N LYS A 203 -19.23 7.16 16.34
CA LYS A 203 -20.57 7.71 16.65
C LYS A 203 -21.39 6.75 17.51
N LYS A 204 -21.36 5.43 17.22
CA LYS A 204 -22.10 4.42 18.00
C LYS A 204 -21.61 4.35 19.46
N VAL A 205 -20.31 4.52 19.71
CA VAL A 205 -19.78 4.57 21.08
C VAL A 205 -20.01 5.91 21.78
N GLY A 206 -20.60 6.90 21.09
CA GLY A 206 -21.05 8.15 21.69
C GLY A 206 -20.25 9.38 21.29
N ALA A 207 -19.24 9.27 20.43
CA ALA A 207 -18.48 10.44 19.96
C ALA A 207 -19.37 11.41 19.16
N LYS A 208 -19.23 12.71 19.41
CA LYS A 208 -19.86 13.77 18.63
C LYS A 208 -18.93 14.16 17.49
N ILE A 209 -19.38 14.00 16.25
CA ILE A 209 -18.54 14.18 15.05
C ILE A 209 -19.19 15.18 14.11
N LYS A 210 -18.44 16.25 13.78
CA LYS A 210 -18.79 17.21 12.73
C LYS A 210 -17.85 17.00 11.55
N LEU A 211 -18.41 16.82 10.34
CA LEU A 211 -17.66 16.59 9.12
C LEU A 211 -17.69 17.85 8.25
N PHE A 212 -16.54 18.20 7.72
CA PHE A 212 -16.37 19.27 6.75
C PHE A 212 -15.76 18.68 5.47
N LYS A 213 -15.60 19.46 4.41
CA LYS A 213 -15.08 18.99 3.13
C LYS A 213 -13.72 18.28 3.27
N ASN A 214 -12.80 18.86 4.05
CA ASN A 214 -11.43 18.38 4.24
C ASN A 214 -11.00 18.40 5.70
N SER A 215 -11.92 18.20 6.63
CA SER A 215 -11.59 18.14 8.06
C SER A 215 -12.67 17.43 8.86
N ILE A 216 -12.27 16.95 10.03
CA ILE A 216 -13.10 16.24 11.00
C ILE A 216 -12.92 16.94 12.35
N ASN A 217 -14.01 17.37 12.98
CA ASN A 217 -13.99 17.68 14.39
C ASN A 217 -14.67 16.54 15.14
N ILE A 218 -13.97 15.97 16.10
CA ILE A 218 -14.44 14.89 16.94
C ILE A 218 -14.28 15.24 18.41
N LYS A 219 -15.36 15.05 19.16
CA LYS A 219 -15.39 15.22 20.62
C LYS A 219 -15.78 13.91 21.28
N GLY A 220 -14.94 13.43 22.18
CA GLY A 220 -15.19 12.24 22.98
C GLY A 220 -16.38 12.42 23.91
N PRO A 221 -17.15 11.34 24.22
CA PRO A 221 -18.27 11.36 25.15
C PRO A 221 -17.76 11.32 26.60
N GLU A 222 -18.57 11.81 27.53
CA GLU A 222 -18.30 11.66 28.97
C GLU A 222 -18.26 10.17 29.40
N ARG A 223 -19.12 9.36 28.78
CA ARG A 223 -19.17 7.91 29.01
C ARG A 223 -19.26 7.19 27.67
N ILE A 224 -18.32 6.30 27.44
CA ILE A 224 -18.28 5.46 26.23
C ILE A 224 -19.39 4.41 26.34
N LYS A 225 -20.15 4.27 25.26
CA LYS A 225 -21.16 3.22 25.12
C LYS A 225 -20.51 1.95 24.61
N SER A 226 -20.83 0.82 25.23
CA SER A 226 -20.39 -0.49 24.76
C SER A 226 -21.04 -0.81 23.40
N ILE A 227 -20.24 -1.39 22.50
CA ILE A 227 -20.71 -1.99 21.25
C ILE A 227 -20.32 -3.45 21.23
N ARG A 228 -21.24 -4.33 20.81
CA ARG A 228 -21.02 -5.77 20.93
C ARG A 228 -20.09 -6.26 19.85
N ASN A 229 -20.22 -6.21 18.66
CA ASN A 229 -19.40 -6.88 17.64
C ASN A 229 -18.76 -5.89 16.67
N ILE A 230 -17.43 -5.89 16.57
CA ILE A 230 -16.67 -5.21 15.54
C ILE A 230 -16.09 -6.29 14.63
N THR A 231 -16.39 -6.20 13.33
CA THR A 231 -15.84 -7.11 12.34
C THR A 231 -14.86 -6.35 11.46
N THR A 232 -13.62 -6.80 11.46
CA THR A 232 -12.59 -6.26 10.55
C THR A 232 -12.76 -6.85 9.16
N LYS A 233 -12.57 -6.01 8.14
CA LYS A 233 -12.65 -6.39 6.71
C LYS A 233 -11.75 -5.46 5.91
N GLU A 234 -11.41 -5.91 4.69
CA GLU A 234 -10.74 -5.08 3.69
C GLU A 234 -11.57 -3.83 3.37
N TYR A 235 -10.89 -2.77 2.94
CA TYR A 235 -11.53 -1.50 2.61
C TYR A 235 -12.74 -1.66 1.65
N PRO A 236 -13.86 -1.01 1.91
CA PRO A 236 -14.10 0.03 2.93
C PRO A 236 -14.60 -0.51 4.29
N GLY A 237 -14.24 -1.75 4.66
CA GLY A 237 -14.51 -2.29 5.98
C GLY A 237 -13.65 -1.64 7.06
N PHE A 238 -13.87 -2.06 8.33
CA PHE A 238 -13.04 -1.61 9.46
C PHE A 238 -11.66 -2.26 9.38
N PRO A 239 -10.55 -1.48 9.38
CA PRO A 239 -9.21 -2.03 9.24
C PRO A 239 -8.74 -2.74 10.52
N THR A 240 -7.79 -3.67 10.35
CA THR A 240 -7.16 -4.39 11.48
C THR A 240 -6.10 -3.56 12.21
N ASP A 241 -5.74 -2.40 11.68
CA ASP A 241 -4.69 -1.53 12.20
C ASP A 241 -5.21 -0.52 13.25
N LEU A 242 -6.53 -0.51 13.52
CA LEU A 242 -7.22 0.35 14.49
C LEU A 242 -7.84 -0.44 15.63
#